data_5f258cccc3f51dd26c571a569bd46e83
#
_entry.id   5f258cccc3f51dd26c571a569bd46e83
#
_cell.length_a   1.000
_cell.length_b   1.000
_cell.length_c   1.000
_cell.angle_alpha   90.00
_cell.angle_beta   90.00
_cell.angle_gamma   90.00
#
_symmetry.space_group_name_H-M   'P 1'
#
loop_
_entity.id
_entity.type
_entity.pdbx_description
1 polymer ?
#
loop_
_entity_poly.entity_id
_entity_poly.type
_entity_poly.pdbx_seq_one_letter_code
_entity_poly.pdbx_strand_id
1 'polypeptide(L)'
;AKALGYQIKLDTNGGFPEKLAAIVGENLVDYVAMDIKNTPARYPETVGVPDLDVTPYIRSQKFLMEGHIDYEFRTTVVREYHTIEDIRSICEWLQGAPRYYLQCFVARDQVRDTSLSAYNDEEMRTLLAEAKKYLPVTELRGI
;
A
#
# COMPACT_ATOMS: atom_id res chain seq x y z
N ALA A 1 12.23 -22.28 6.07
CA ALA A 1 11.97 -21.63 4.84
C ALA A 1 13.22 -21.06 4.19
N LYS A 2 13.81 -19.95 4.69
CA LYS A 2 15.05 -19.43 4.09
C LYS A 2 16.21 -20.42 4.18
N ALA A 3 16.30 -21.15 5.28
CA ALA A 3 17.33 -22.14 5.47
C ALA A 3 17.27 -23.26 4.44
N LEU A 4 16.15 -23.45 3.76
CA LEU A 4 15.97 -24.42 2.69
C LEU A 4 16.14 -23.81 1.30
N GLY A 5 16.64 -22.57 1.21
CA GLY A 5 16.86 -21.90 -0.05
C GLY A 5 15.66 -21.22 -0.67
N TYR A 6 14.52 -21.15 0.02
CA TYR A 6 13.33 -20.45 -0.46
C TYR A 6 13.41 -18.97 -0.16
N GLN A 7 12.85 -18.17 -1.05
CA GLN A 7 12.68 -16.74 -0.80
C GLN A 7 11.33 -16.51 -0.13
N ILE A 8 11.30 -15.59 0.83
CA ILE A 8 10.12 -15.31 1.63
C ILE A 8 9.71 -13.85 1.42
N LYS A 9 8.44 -13.67 1.03
CA LYS A 9 7.81 -12.36 0.91
C LYS A 9 6.85 -12.16 2.08
N LEU A 10 6.99 -11.04 2.77
CA LEU A 10 6.09 -10.65 3.84
C LEU A 10 5.07 -9.65 3.31
N ASP A 11 3.80 -9.95 3.46
CA ASP A 11 2.71 -8.99 3.23
C ASP A 11 2.34 -8.39 4.58
N THR A 12 2.31 -7.07 4.69
CA THR A 12 2.02 -6.39 5.94
C THR A 12 1.12 -5.18 5.72
N ASN A 13 0.30 -4.87 6.73
CA ASN A 13 -0.45 -3.62 6.74
C ASN A 13 0.34 -2.44 7.34
N GLY A 14 1.52 -2.71 7.88
CA GLY A 14 2.38 -1.68 8.44
C GLY A 14 2.03 -1.23 9.85
N GLY A 15 1.08 -1.90 10.51
CA GLY A 15 0.61 -1.50 11.84
C GLY A 15 1.55 -1.84 12.99
N PHE A 16 2.62 -2.61 12.74
CA PHE A 16 3.53 -3.09 13.78
C PHE A 16 4.98 -2.85 13.37
N PRO A 17 5.45 -1.58 13.40
CA PRO A 17 6.78 -1.24 12.90
C PRO A 17 7.91 -1.92 13.66
N GLU A 18 7.77 -2.15 14.96
CA GLU A 18 8.80 -2.84 15.75
C GLU A 18 8.95 -4.30 15.33
N LYS A 19 7.83 -4.98 15.06
CA LYS A 19 7.86 -6.36 14.56
C LYS A 19 8.44 -6.43 13.16
N LEU A 20 8.08 -5.49 12.31
CA LEU A 20 8.62 -5.40 10.96
C LEU A 20 10.13 -5.24 11.00
N ALA A 21 10.61 -4.29 11.81
CA ALA A 21 12.05 -4.05 11.94
C ALA A 21 12.79 -5.27 12.48
N ALA A 22 12.19 -5.99 13.45
CA ALA A 22 12.80 -7.19 14.01
C ALA A 22 12.89 -8.31 12.97
N ILE A 23 11.83 -8.55 12.21
CA ILE A 23 11.80 -9.59 11.17
C ILE A 23 12.84 -9.31 10.09
N VAL A 24 12.94 -8.06 9.66
CA VAL A 24 13.93 -7.65 8.64
C VAL A 24 15.34 -7.73 9.23
N GLY A 25 15.55 -7.25 10.45
CA GLY A 25 16.85 -7.25 11.11
C GLY A 25 17.37 -8.65 11.38
N GLU A 26 16.49 -9.63 11.61
CA GLU A 26 16.86 -11.03 11.80
C GLU A 26 16.99 -11.81 10.48
N ASN A 27 16.82 -11.13 9.36
CA ASN A 27 16.93 -11.71 8.03
C ASN A 27 15.97 -12.89 7.80
N LEU A 28 14.74 -12.75 8.30
CA LEU A 28 13.73 -13.80 8.20
C LEU A 28 12.93 -13.73 6.89
N VAL A 29 13.01 -12.60 6.17
CA VAL A 29 12.30 -12.38 4.91
C VAL A 29 13.24 -11.75 3.89
N ASP A 30 12.89 -11.87 2.61
CA ASP A 30 13.67 -11.36 1.48
C ASP A 30 13.03 -10.14 0.82
N TYR A 31 11.74 -9.94 1.04
CA TYR A 31 10.96 -8.91 0.36
C TYR A 31 9.74 -8.55 1.20
N VAL A 32 9.39 -7.28 1.23
CA VAL A 32 8.21 -6.80 1.98
C VAL A 32 7.26 -6.09 1.03
N ALA A 33 5.98 -6.45 1.07
CA ALA A 33 4.91 -5.72 0.42
C ALA A 33 4.03 -5.11 1.51
N MET A 34 3.95 -3.78 1.53
CA MET A 34 3.15 -3.07 2.53
C MET A 34 1.92 -2.43 1.88
N ASP A 35 0.75 -2.70 2.46
CA ASP A 35 -0.48 -2.03 2.07
C ASP A 35 -0.46 -0.57 2.52
N ILE A 36 -0.79 0.33 1.60
CA ILE A 36 -1.04 1.73 1.88
C ILE A 36 -2.53 1.96 1.68
N LYS A 37 -3.24 2.20 2.76
CA LYS A 37 -4.71 2.30 2.70
C LYS A 37 -5.19 3.64 2.14
N ASN A 38 -4.49 4.72 2.45
CA ASN A 38 -4.75 6.06 1.96
C ASN A 38 -3.60 6.98 2.43
N THR A 39 -3.75 8.29 2.28
CA THR A 39 -2.86 9.25 2.95
C THR A 39 -3.03 9.11 4.46
N PRO A 40 -2.01 9.47 5.26
CA PRO A 40 -2.15 9.37 6.72
C PRO A 40 -3.38 10.09 7.27
N ALA A 41 -3.73 11.26 6.72
CA ALA A 41 -4.90 12.01 7.16
C ALA A 41 -6.21 11.27 6.96
N ARG A 42 -6.29 10.39 5.96
CA ARG A 42 -7.51 9.66 5.62
C ARG A 42 -7.50 8.20 6.02
N TYR A 43 -6.44 7.74 6.68
CA TYR A 43 -6.37 6.36 7.18
C TYR A 43 -7.55 6.00 8.08
N PRO A 44 -7.88 6.83 9.09
CA PRO A 44 -8.96 6.46 10.01
C PRO A 44 -10.30 6.17 9.31
N GLU A 45 -10.72 7.03 8.39
CA GLU A 45 -11.99 6.83 7.69
C GLU A 45 -11.93 5.65 6.73
N THR A 46 -10.78 5.45 6.07
CA THR A 46 -10.63 4.39 5.08
C THR A 46 -10.70 3.01 5.72
N VAL A 47 -10.11 2.83 6.89
CA VAL A 47 -10.14 1.55 7.60
C VAL A 47 -11.32 1.43 8.56
N GLY A 48 -12.13 2.49 8.71
CA GLY A 48 -13.31 2.46 9.55
C GLY A 48 -13.04 2.55 11.06
N VAL A 49 -11.91 3.15 11.45
CA VAL A 49 -11.53 3.33 12.86
C VAL A 49 -11.26 4.82 13.09
N PRO A 50 -12.29 5.59 13.52
CA PRO A 50 -12.16 7.06 13.60
C PRO A 50 -11.02 7.58 14.47
N ASP A 51 -10.67 6.84 15.53
CA ASP A 51 -9.64 7.23 16.48
C ASP A 51 -8.29 6.56 16.21
N LEU A 52 -8.08 6.04 15.02
CA LEU A 52 -6.86 5.32 14.67
C LEU A 52 -5.63 6.21 14.85
N ASP A 53 -4.63 5.70 15.57
CA ASP A 53 -3.30 6.30 15.60
C ASP A 53 -2.55 5.88 14.34
N VAL A 54 -2.26 6.83 13.46
CA VAL A 54 -1.59 6.55 12.19
C VAL A 54 -0.06 6.46 12.31
N THR A 55 0.50 6.80 13.47
CA THR A 55 1.95 6.82 13.68
C THR A 55 2.63 5.50 13.31
N PRO A 56 2.10 4.32 13.70
CA PRO A 56 2.75 3.05 13.31
C PRO A 56 2.89 2.89 11.80
N TYR A 57 1.88 3.28 11.04
CA TYR A 57 1.91 3.15 9.58
C TYR A 57 2.95 4.06 8.95
N ILE A 58 3.07 5.28 9.44
CA ILE A 58 4.09 6.23 9.00
C ILE A 58 5.49 5.72 9.33
N ARG A 59 5.66 5.15 10.52
CA ARG A 59 6.95 4.59 10.94
C ARG A 59 7.38 3.41 10.08
N SER A 60 6.45 2.52 9.75
CA SER A 60 6.73 1.38 8.85
C SER A 60 7.09 1.86 7.45
N GLN A 61 6.37 2.84 6.93
CA GLN A 61 6.66 3.43 5.63
C GLN A 61 8.08 4.02 5.60
N LYS A 62 8.45 4.79 6.63
CA LYS A 62 9.77 5.37 6.73
C LYS A 62 10.86 4.31 6.84
N PHE A 63 10.62 3.28 7.66
CA PHE A 63 11.56 2.18 7.82
C PHE A 63 11.89 1.51 6.48
N LEU A 64 10.85 1.18 5.70
CA LEU A 64 11.06 0.55 4.40
C LEU A 64 11.83 1.48 3.44
N MET A 65 11.50 2.77 3.44
CA MET A 65 12.14 3.73 2.54
C MET A 65 13.58 4.06 2.93
N GLU A 66 14.03 3.64 4.11
CA GLU A 66 15.44 3.73 4.51
C GLU A 66 16.33 2.72 3.78
N GLY A 67 15.76 1.71 3.14
CA GLY A 67 16.51 0.80 2.28
C GLY A 67 17.10 -0.43 2.96
N HIS A 68 16.44 -0.95 3.99
CA HIS A 68 16.91 -2.13 4.72
C HIS A 68 16.64 -3.45 3.98
N ILE A 69 15.71 -3.46 3.03
CA ILE A 69 15.25 -4.65 2.33
C ILE A 69 14.54 -4.21 1.04
N ASP A 70 14.46 -5.09 0.06
CA ASP A 70 13.65 -4.85 -1.13
C ASP A 70 12.18 -4.85 -0.75
N TYR A 71 11.43 -3.90 -1.29
CA TYR A 71 10.03 -3.71 -0.90
C TYR A 71 9.20 -3.08 -2.00
N GLU A 72 7.89 -3.17 -1.82
CA GLU A 72 6.91 -2.44 -2.61
C GLU A 72 5.82 -1.88 -1.68
N PHE A 73 5.18 -0.81 -2.11
CA PHE A 73 3.92 -0.35 -1.56
C PHE A 73 2.80 -0.71 -2.53
N ARG A 74 1.59 -0.90 -2.02
CA ARG A 74 0.42 -1.15 -2.87
C ARG A 74 -0.82 -0.60 -2.21
N THR A 75 -1.77 -0.14 -3.03
CA THR A 75 -3.08 0.36 -2.57
C THR A 75 -4.16 -0.34 -3.38
N THR A 76 -5.09 -0.99 -2.69
CA THR A 76 -6.32 -1.47 -3.32
C THR A 76 -7.24 -0.25 -3.47
N VAL A 77 -7.50 0.14 -4.71
CA VAL A 77 -8.20 1.38 -5.02
C VAL A 77 -9.71 1.14 -5.00
N VAL A 78 -10.39 1.84 -4.11
CA VAL A 78 -11.85 1.79 -3.95
C VAL A 78 -12.42 3.16 -4.29
N ARG A 79 -13.41 3.21 -5.19
CA ARG A 79 -13.96 4.47 -5.69
C ARG A 79 -14.35 5.43 -4.57
N GLU A 80 -15.00 4.92 -3.53
CA GLU A 80 -15.54 5.73 -2.44
C GLU A 80 -14.45 6.31 -1.52
N TYR A 81 -13.25 5.72 -1.49
CA TYR A 81 -12.18 6.16 -0.60
C TYR A 81 -11.03 6.83 -1.33
N HIS A 82 -10.90 6.64 -2.64
CA HIS A 82 -9.72 7.08 -3.38
C HIS A 82 -10.11 7.94 -4.58
N THR A 83 -10.14 9.25 -4.38
CA THR A 83 -10.28 10.20 -5.48
C THR A 83 -8.93 10.36 -6.19
N ILE A 84 -8.92 11.06 -7.32
CA ILE A 84 -7.66 11.35 -8.01
C ILE A 84 -6.73 12.20 -7.13
N GLU A 85 -7.27 13.10 -6.33
CA GLU A 85 -6.50 13.90 -5.38
C GLU A 85 -5.86 13.02 -4.30
N ASP A 86 -6.59 12.01 -3.83
CA ASP A 86 -6.04 11.06 -2.84
C ASP A 86 -4.88 10.29 -3.42
N ILE A 87 -5.01 9.80 -4.65
CA ILE A 87 -3.92 9.07 -5.32
C ILE A 87 -2.70 9.97 -5.49
N ARG A 88 -2.90 11.22 -5.89
CA ARG A 88 -1.82 12.21 -5.99
C ARG A 88 -1.10 12.36 -4.65
N SER A 89 -1.86 12.56 -3.59
CA SER A 89 -1.29 12.80 -2.26
C SER A 89 -0.56 11.57 -1.73
N ILE A 90 -1.06 10.38 -2.01
CA ILE A 90 -0.35 9.14 -1.66
C ILE A 90 0.99 9.09 -2.39
N CYS A 91 1.00 9.37 -3.69
CA CYS A 91 2.23 9.32 -4.49
C CYS A 91 3.25 10.38 -4.05
N GLU A 92 2.79 11.56 -3.66
CA GLU A 92 3.67 12.58 -3.08
C GLU A 92 4.31 12.09 -1.80
N TRP A 93 3.53 11.44 -0.93
CA TRP A 93 4.02 10.88 0.33
C TRP A 93 5.05 9.77 0.10
N LEU A 94 4.84 8.96 -0.94
CA LEU A 94 5.70 7.81 -1.23
C LEU A 94 6.83 8.13 -2.23
N GLN A 95 7.05 9.39 -2.59
CA GLN A 95 8.10 9.75 -3.55
C GLN A 95 9.44 9.15 -3.13
N GLY A 96 10.11 8.54 -4.10
CA GLY A 96 11.38 7.84 -3.88
C GLY A 96 11.24 6.34 -3.69
N ALA A 97 10.03 5.82 -3.48
CA ALA A 97 9.82 4.39 -3.38
C ALA A 97 10.16 3.71 -4.72
N PRO A 98 10.79 2.52 -4.70
CA PRO A 98 11.19 1.83 -5.93
C PRO A 98 10.04 1.15 -6.65
N ARG A 99 8.93 0.84 -5.96
CA ARG A 99 7.78 0.13 -6.52
C ARG A 99 6.51 0.55 -5.81
N TYR A 100 5.49 0.86 -6.59
CA TYR A 100 4.15 1.14 -6.07
C TYR A 100 3.11 0.59 -7.03
N TYR A 101 2.09 -0.09 -6.50
CA TYR A 101 1.05 -0.70 -7.30
C TYR A 101 -0.33 -0.20 -6.89
N LEU A 102 -1.10 0.23 -7.88
CA LEU A 102 -2.53 0.48 -7.74
C LEU A 102 -3.24 -0.81 -8.12
N GLN A 103 -3.93 -1.42 -7.17
CA GLN A 103 -4.61 -2.70 -7.36
C GLN A 103 -6.11 -2.45 -7.47
N CYS A 104 -6.73 -3.07 -8.47
CA CYS A 104 -8.16 -2.91 -8.68
C CYS A 104 -8.94 -3.62 -7.57
N PHE A 105 -9.89 -2.91 -6.95
CA PHE A 105 -10.80 -3.50 -5.98
C PHE A 105 -11.72 -4.48 -6.68
N VAL A 106 -11.95 -5.63 -6.07
CA VAL A 106 -12.88 -6.65 -6.57
C VAL A 106 -13.96 -6.86 -5.52
N ALA A 107 -15.21 -6.50 -5.86
CA ALA A 107 -16.36 -6.76 -5.01
C ALA A 107 -16.66 -8.26 -5.05
N ARG A 108 -16.64 -8.91 -3.89
CA ARG A 108 -16.90 -10.34 -3.76
C ARG A 108 -17.94 -10.55 -2.66
N ASP A 109 -18.51 -11.76 -2.61
CA ASP A 109 -19.55 -12.12 -1.65
C ASP A 109 -19.13 -11.89 -0.20
N GLN A 110 -17.86 -12.04 0.10
CA GLN A 110 -17.35 -11.83 1.44
C GLN A 110 -17.16 -10.35 1.81
N VAL A 111 -17.30 -9.43 0.87
CA VAL A 111 -17.27 -8.00 1.16
C VAL A 111 -18.60 -7.59 1.76
N ARG A 112 -18.57 -7.14 3.01
CA ARG A 112 -19.79 -6.82 3.76
C ARG A 112 -20.42 -5.51 3.37
N ASP A 113 -19.62 -4.54 2.96
CA ASP A 113 -20.11 -3.21 2.58
C ASP A 113 -20.39 -3.18 1.08
N THR A 114 -21.68 -3.33 0.73
CA THR A 114 -22.12 -3.34 -0.66
C THR A 114 -22.15 -1.94 -1.28
N SER A 115 -21.87 -0.89 -0.50
CA SER A 115 -21.76 0.47 -1.02
C SER A 115 -20.40 0.72 -1.70
N LEU A 116 -19.43 -0.16 -1.50
CA LEU A 116 -18.10 -0.02 -2.11
C LEU A 116 -18.10 -0.52 -3.54
N SER A 117 -17.42 0.21 -4.41
CA SER A 117 -17.32 -0.14 -5.81
C SER A 117 -15.91 0.10 -6.35
N ALA A 118 -15.61 -0.55 -7.47
CA ALA A 118 -14.35 -0.38 -8.16
C ALA A 118 -14.47 0.67 -9.27
N TYR A 119 -13.35 1.31 -9.59
CA TYR A 119 -13.22 2.04 -10.84
C TYR A 119 -13.12 1.04 -12.00
N ASN A 120 -13.58 1.46 -13.19
CA ASN A 120 -13.39 0.64 -14.39
C ASN A 120 -11.93 0.79 -14.88
N ASP A 121 -11.57 0.01 -15.92
CA ASP A 121 -10.19 -0.01 -16.43
C ASP A 121 -9.74 1.34 -16.94
N GLU A 122 -10.61 2.07 -17.64
CA GLU A 122 -10.28 3.41 -18.14
C GLU A 122 -10.02 4.39 -17.00
N GLU A 123 -10.87 4.35 -15.98
CA GLU A 123 -10.72 5.19 -14.80
C GLU A 123 -9.43 4.84 -14.04
N MET A 124 -9.11 3.55 -13.92
CA MET A 124 -7.85 3.11 -13.28
C MET A 124 -6.65 3.63 -14.06
N ARG A 125 -6.71 3.64 -15.38
CA ARG A 125 -5.61 4.18 -16.20
C ARG A 125 -5.47 5.70 -16.03
N THR A 126 -6.57 6.40 -15.84
CA THR A 126 -6.54 7.84 -15.55
C THR A 126 -5.86 8.10 -14.20
N LEU A 127 -6.17 7.29 -13.18
CA LEU A 127 -5.52 7.38 -11.87
C LEU A 127 -4.03 7.07 -12.00
N LEU A 128 -3.68 6.07 -12.78
CA LEU A 128 -2.28 5.71 -13.01
C LEU A 128 -1.50 6.86 -13.66
N ALA A 129 -2.09 7.50 -14.67
CA ALA A 129 -1.45 8.63 -15.34
C ALA A 129 -1.17 9.77 -14.37
N GLU A 130 -2.10 10.07 -13.47
CA GLU A 130 -1.90 11.07 -12.43
C GLU A 130 -0.82 10.64 -11.43
N ALA A 131 -0.86 9.38 -11.00
CA ALA A 131 0.13 8.83 -10.06
C ALA A 131 1.55 8.95 -10.61
N LYS A 132 1.74 8.65 -11.88
CA LYS A 132 3.07 8.65 -12.51
C LYS A 132 3.70 10.04 -12.59
N LYS A 133 2.93 11.11 -12.48
CA LYS A 133 3.47 12.48 -12.42
C LYS A 133 4.29 12.70 -11.14
N TYR A 134 3.96 12.00 -10.07
CA TYR A 134 4.58 12.15 -8.74
C TYR A 134 5.46 10.96 -8.38
N LEU A 135 5.09 9.77 -8.85
CA LEU A 135 5.79 8.52 -8.56
C LEU A 135 5.84 7.68 -9.85
N PRO A 136 6.82 7.94 -10.74
CA PRO A 136 6.87 7.34 -12.09
C PRO A 136 6.89 5.81 -12.13
N VAL A 137 7.32 5.17 -11.05
CA VAL A 137 7.39 3.69 -10.97
C VAL A 137 6.04 3.04 -10.74
N THR A 138 4.96 3.81 -10.52
CA THR A 138 3.63 3.27 -10.26
C THR A 138 3.14 2.42 -11.42
N GLU A 139 2.53 1.28 -11.11
CA GLU A 139 1.95 0.37 -12.08
C GLU A 139 0.59 -0.15 -11.60
N LEU A 140 -0.19 -0.69 -12.53
CA LEU A 140 -1.49 -1.29 -12.20
C LEU A 140 -1.35 -2.79 -11.97
N ARG A 141 -2.22 -3.32 -11.09
CA ARG A 141 -2.42 -4.76 -10.92
C ARG A 141 -3.92 -5.05 -10.91
N GLY A 142 -4.29 -6.25 -11.35
CA GLY A 142 -5.69 -6.70 -11.29
C GLY A 142 -6.57 -6.22 -12.43
N ILE A 143 -5.97 -5.78 -13.50
CA ILE A 143 -6.70 -5.43 -14.71
C ILE A 143 -6.04 -6.00 -15.94
#